data_75cf71b808dc79e4f2d4d3640f0caef4
#
_entry.id   75cf71b808dc79e4f2d4d3640f0caef4
#
_cell.length_a   1.000
_cell.length_b   1.000
_cell.length_c   1.000
_cell.angle_alpha   90.00
_cell.angle_beta   90.00
_cell.angle_gamma   90.00
#
_symmetry.space_group_name_H-M   'P 1'
#
loop_
_entity.id
_entity.type
_entity.pdbx_description
1 polymer ?
#
loop_
_entity_poly.entity_id
_entity_poly.type
_entity_poly.pdbx_seq_one_letter_code
_entity_poly.pdbx_strand_id
1 'polypeptide(L)'
;SGFYPRLNSQQVDFVKMMKERMTLDPFNFEHIKEFDNEILNFLCLENILVKIDAEFLVTKEFFENTITIVSNYIKKNQSISVAEFRDLFNTSRKFALLILEYLDSTQITKRVEDVRVLR
;
A
#
# COMPACT_ATOMS: atom_id res chain seq x y z
N SER A 1 -5.50 9.85 16.22
CA SER A 1 -5.00 11.20 16.37
C SER A 1 -3.72 11.38 15.55
N GLY A 2 -3.42 12.54 15.09
CA GLY A 2 -2.21 12.83 14.33
C GLY A 2 -0.99 13.16 15.18
N PHE A 3 -0.96 12.72 16.41
CA PHE A 3 0.09 13.08 17.33
C PHE A 3 1.19 12.03 17.40
N TYR A 4 2.45 12.45 17.20
CA TYR A 4 3.61 11.57 17.21
C TYR A 4 4.62 12.08 18.22
N PRO A 5 4.60 11.58 19.47
CA PRO A 5 5.39 12.17 20.57
C PRO A 5 6.90 12.07 20.40
N ARG A 6 7.38 11.20 19.52
CA ARG A 6 8.82 11.02 19.28
C ARG A 6 9.34 11.87 18.12
N LEU A 7 8.46 12.59 17.44
CA LEU A 7 8.83 13.41 16.29
C LEU A 7 8.79 14.88 16.67
N ASN A 8 9.72 15.66 16.14
CA ASN A 8 9.69 17.11 16.31
C ASN A 8 8.69 17.74 15.32
N SER A 9 8.47 19.06 15.43
CA SER A 9 7.49 19.74 14.57
C SER A 9 7.77 19.61 13.10
N GLN A 10 9.02 19.70 12.70
CA GLN A 10 9.41 19.56 11.30
C GLN A 10 9.13 18.15 10.78
N GLN A 11 9.41 17.15 11.58
CA GLN A 11 9.15 15.75 11.22
C GLN A 11 7.65 15.47 11.11
N VAL A 12 6.85 16.03 12.02
CA VAL A 12 5.38 15.89 11.97
C VAL A 12 4.83 16.53 10.69
N ASP A 13 5.30 17.73 10.34
CA ASP A 13 4.87 18.40 9.11
C ASP A 13 5.27 17.61 7.87
N PHE A 14 6.46 17.02 7.89
CA PHE A 14 6.96 16.21 6.80
C PHE A 14 6.10 14.94 6.61
N VAL A 15 5.71 14.30 7.72
CA VAL A 15 4.82 13.12 7.68
C VAL A 15 3.45 13.49 7.10
N LYS A 16 2.89 14.63 7.51
CA LYS A 16 1.62 15.11 6.95
C LYS A 16 1.71 15.32 5.45
N MET A 17 2.78 15.97 5.00
CA MET A 17 3.01 16.21 3.58
C MET A 17 3.12 14.89 2.81
N MET A 18 3.84 13.91 3.35
CA MET A 18 3.98 12.59 2.75
C MET A 18 2.63 11.91 2.61
N LYS A 19 1.81 11.91 3.67
CA LYS A 19 0.49 11.28 3.63
C LYS A 19 -0.40 11.92 2.58
N GLU A 20 -0.36 13.23 2.44
CA GLU A 20 -1.11 13.94 1.40
C GLU A 20 -0.66 13.53 0.01
N ARG A 21 0.65 13.48 -0.23
CA ARG A 21 1.20 13.05 -1.53
C ARG A 21 0.85 11.61 -1.85
N MET A 22 0.94 10.73 -0.87
CA MET A 22 0.60 9.32 -1.05
C MET A 22 -0.89 9.12 -1.28
N THR A 23 -1.73 10.00 -0.76
CA THR A 23 -3.17 9.96 -1.02
C THR A 23 -3.49 10.38 -2.45
N LEU A 24 -2.79 11.40 -2.96
CA LEU A 24 -2.98 11.90 -4.32
C LEU A 24 -2.37 10.96 -5.37
N ASP A 25 -1.22 10.38 -5.06
CA ASP A 25 -0.49 9.50 -5.97
C ASP A 25 0.15 8.36 -5.18
N PRO A 26 -0.63 7.34 -4.78
CA PRO A 26 -0.14 6.28 -3.91
C PRO A 26 0.92 5.39 -4.55
N PHE A 27 1.09 5.48 -5.87
CA PHE A 27 2.07 4.65 -6.59
C PHE A 27 3.35 5.40 -6.94
N ASN A 28 3.51 6.62 -6.49
CA ASN A 28 4.74 7.40 -6.71
C ASN A 28 5.56 7.45 -5.42
N PHE A 29 6.68 6.72 -5.41
CA PHE A 29 7.52 6.56 -4.22
C PHE A 29 8.82 7.34 -4.26
N GLU A 30 9.06 8.14 -5.27
CA GLU A 30 10.31 8.89 -5.35
C GLU A 30 10.52 9.81 -4.15
N HIS A 31 9.44 10.39 -3.65
CA HIS A 31 9.50 11.25 -2.46
C HIS A 31 9.82 10.47 -1.18
N ILE A 32 9.66 9.15 -1.16
CA ILE A 32 9.98 8.32 0.00
C ILE A 32 11.49 8.26 0.21
N LYS A 33 12.27 8.37 -0.86
CA LYS A 33 13.73 8.34 -0.77
C LYS A 33 14.30 9.53 0.02
N GLU A 34 13.53 10.59 0.17
CA GLU A 34 13.90 11.76 0.95
C GLU A 34 13.77 11.54 2.45
N PHE A 35 13.14 10.44 2.86
CA PHE A 35 12.88 10.16 4.26
C PHE A 35 14.00 9.36 4.90
N ASP A 36 14.27 9.72 6.15
CA ASP A 36 15.15 8.95 7.00
C ASP A 36 14.54 7.57 7.27
N ASN A 37 15.36 6.53 7.21
CA ASN A 37 14.93 5.15 7.47
C ASN A 37 14.34 4.99 8.86
N GLU A 38 14.84 5.72 9.85
CA GLU A 38 14.29 5.67 11.21
C GLU A 38 12.85 6.14 11.25
N ILE A 39 12.55 7.23 10.52
CA ILE A 39 11.18 7.75 10.44
C ILE A 39 10.28 6.76 9.73
N LEU A 40 10.74 6.18 8.63
CA LEU A 40 9.95 5.18 7.89
C LEU A 40 9.68 3.96 8.76
N ASN A 41 10.68 3.46 9.48
CA ASN A 41 10.51 2.32 10.38
C ASN A 41 9.52 2.64 11.50
N PHE A 42 9.60 3.84 12.08
CA PHE A 42 8.67 4.28 13.12
C PHE A 42 7.23 4.29 12.59
N LEU A 43 7.02 4.82 11.39
CA LEU A 43 5.68 4.90 10.79
C LEU A 43 5.13 3.50 10.48
N CYS A 44 5.98 2.57 10.10
CA CYS A 44 5.55 1.17 9.90
C CYS A 44 5.18 0.51 11.24
N LEU A 45 5.97 0.75 12.29
CA LEU A 45 5.69 0.20 13.62
C LEU A 45 4.38 0.76 14.20
N GLU A 46 4.06 2.01 13.90
CA GLU A 46 2.83 2.65 14.36
C GLU A 46 1.63 2.36 13.45
N ASN A 47 1.81 1.50 12.45
CA ASN A 47 0.76 1.12 11.50
C ASN A 47 0.20 2.30 10.69
N ILE A 48 1.03 3.31 10.46
CA ILE A 48 0.67 4.44 9.59
C ILE A 48 1.01 4.11 8.15
N LEU A 49 2.12 3.38 7.95
CA LEU A 49 2.55 2.90 6.64
C LEU A 49 2.60 1.37 6.63
N VAL A 50 2.39 0.80 5.46
CA VAL A 50 2.56 -0.62 5.21
C VAL A 50 3.71 -0.79 4.22
N LYS A 51 4.73 -1.56 4.60
CA LYS A 51 5.87 -1.84 3.74
C LYS A 51 5.55 -3.02 2.84
N ILE A 52 5.36 -2.74 1.56
CA ILE A 52 5.04 -3.77 0.57
C ILE A 52 6.30 -4.51 0.15
N ASP A 53 7.39 -3.77 -0.15
CA ASP A 53 8.72 -4.33 -0.35
C ASP A 53 9.77 -3.31 0.07
N ALA A 54 11.05 -3.55 -0.22
CA ALA A 54 12.15 -2.71 0.23
C ALA A 54 12.03 -1.25 -0.24
N GLU A 55 11.35 -1.01 -1.36
CA GLU A 55 11.26 0.31 -1.96
C GLU A 55 9.82 0.83 -2.08
N PHE A 56 8.84 0.02 -1.69
CA PHE A 56 7.44 0.33 -1.91
C PHE A 56 6.68 0.36 -0.59
N LEU A 57 6.21 1.54 -0.22
CA LEU A 57 5.41 1.77 0.98
C LEU A 57 4.08 2.41 0.58
N VAL A 58 3.01 2.05 1.27
CA VAL A 58 1.70 2.67 1.09
C VAL A 58 1.16 3.07 2.46
N THR A 59 0.19 3.98 2.49
CA THR A 59 -0.49 4.31 3.73
C THR A 59 -1.37 3.14 4.17
N LYS A 60 -1.58 3.03 5.48
CA LYS A 60 -2.48 2.01 6.02
C LYS A 60 -3.88 2.14 5.45
N GLU A 61 -4.36 3.39 5.30
CA GLU A 61 -5.67 3.66 4.73
C GLU A 61 -5.79 3.16 3.29
N PHE A 62 -4.78 3.45 2.47
CA PHE A 62 -4.76 2.97 1.09
C PHE A 62 -4.75 1.44 1.05
N PHE A 63 -3.96 0.82 1.91
CA PHE A 63 -3.86 -0.63 1.95
C PHE A 63 -5.21 -1.27 2.34
N GLU A 64 -5.87 -0.75 3.37
CA GLU A 64 -7.18 -1.26 3.79
C GLU A 64 -8.24 -1.07 2.71
N ASN A 65 -8.24 0.08 2.04
CA ASN A 65 -9.11 0.32 0.90
C ASN A 65 -8.85 -0.67 -0.23
N THR A 66 -7.57 -0.94 -0.50
CA THR A 66 -7.18 -1.91 -1.52
C THR A 66 -7.72 -3.28 -1.21
N ILE A 67 -7.60 -3.73 0.05
CA ILE A 67 -8.15 -5.02 0.48
C ILE A 67 -9.66 -5.07 0.23
N THR A 68 -10.37 -4.02 0.61
CA THR A 68 -11.83 -3.96 0.44
C THR A 68 -12.21 -4.03 -1.04
N ILE A 69 -11.56 -3.25 -1.89
CA ILE A 69 -11.87 -3.20 -3.32
C ILE A 69 -11.55 -4.54 -3.98
N VAL A 70 -10.39 -5.12 -3.69
CA VAL A 70 -10.00 -6.42 -4.24
C VAL A 70 -10.94 -7.52 -3.78
N SER A 71 -11.28 -7.54 -2.49
CA SER A 71 -12.19 -8.56 -1.93
C SER A 71 -13.55 -8.48 -2.58
N ASN A 72 -14.11 -7.28 -2.73
CA ASN A 72 -15.40 -7.09 -3.37
C ASN A 72 -15.37 -7.51 -4.84
N TYR A 73 -14.28 -7.17 -5.54
CA TYR A 73 -14.11 -7.57 -6.94
C TYR A 73 -14.09 -9.09 -7.07
N ILE A 74 -13.33 -9.77 -6.23
CA ILE A 74 -13.24 -11.24 -6.27
C ILE A 74 -14.59 -11.89 -5.92
N LYS A 75 -15.30 -11.35 -4.94
CA LYS A 75 -16.64 -11.87 -4.58
C LYS A 75 -17.62 -11.74 -5.73
N LYS A 76 -17.51 -10.69 -6.52
CA LYS A 76 -18.37 -10.46 -7.66
C LYS A 76 -17.95 -11.25 -8.90
N ASN A 77 -16.65 -11.36 -9.15
CA ASN A 77 -16.12 -11.93 -10.38
C ASN A 77 -15.37 -13.25 -10.17
N GLN A 78 -15.29 -13.73 -8.94
CA GLN A 78 -14.66 -14.97 -8.48
C GLN A 78 -13.14 -14.95 -8.44
N SER A 79 -12.48 -14.08 -9.20
CA SER A 79 -11.03 -13.95 -9.20
C SER A 79 -10.62 -12.58 -9.69
N ILE A 80 -9.34 -12.25 -9.53
CA ILE A 80 -8.75 -11.04 -10.09
C ILE A 80 -7.40 -11.37 -10.71
N SER A 81 -7.17 -10.90 -11.94
CA SER A 81 -5.88 -11.02 -12.61
C SER A 81 -5.04 -9.77 -12.37
N VAL A 82 -3.75 -9.84 -12.71
CA VAL A 82 -2.85 -8.68 -12.64
C VAL A 82 -3.37 -7.56 -13.54
N ALA A 83 -3.81 -7.90 -14.75
CA ALA A 83 -4.35 -6.92 -15.69
C ALA A 83 -5.62 -6.24 -15.15
N GLU A 84 -6.51 -7.02 -14.54
CA GLU A 84 -7.72 -6.49 -13.93
C GLU A 84 -7.41 -5.57 -12.76
N PHE A 85 -6.45 -5.94 -11.91
CA PHE A 85 -6.00 -5.07 -10.83
C PHE A 85 -5.41 -3.76 -11.38
N ARG A 86 -4.55 -3.87 -12.38
CA ARG A 86 -3.92 -2.71 -13.03
C ARG A 86 -4.98 -1.73 -13.53
N ASP A 87 -6.00 -2.23 -14.19
CA ASP A 87 -7.06 -1.38 -14.78
C ASP A 87 -7.98 -0.82 -13.68
N LEU A 88 -8.29 -1.64 -12.67
CA LEU A 88 -9.15 -1.24 -11.56
C LEU A 88 -8.55 -0.08 -10.75
N PHE A 89 -7.25 -0.12 -10.53
CA PHE A 89 -6.53 0.90 -9.75
C PHE A 89 -5.81 1.93 -10.61
N ASN A 90 -5.90 1.82 -11.93
CA ASN A 90 -5.23 2.71 -12.87
C ASN A 90 -3.73 2.84 -12.55
N THR A 91 -3.07 1.72 -12.41
CA THR A 91 -1.66 1.64 -12.05
C THR A 91 -0.87 0.86 -13.11
N SER A 92 0.40 0.61 -12.85
CA SER A 92 1.26 -0.17 -13.74
C SER A 92 1.18 -1.65 -13.38
N ARG A 93 1.59 -2.51 -14.32
CA ARG A 93 1.70 -3.94 -14.08
C ARG A 93 2.65 -4.23 -12.91
N LYS A 94 3.75 -3.48 -12.82
CA LYS A 94 4.74 -3.64 -11.75
C LYS A 94 4.11 -3.48 -10.37
N PHE A 95 3.37 -2.41 -10.15
CA PHE A 95 2.74 -2.15 -8.86
C PHE A 95 1.58 -3.09 -8.59
N ALA A 96 0.81 -3.43 -9.63
CA ALA A 96 -0.26 -4.42 -9.50
C ALA A 96 0.30 -5.75 -9.00
N LEU A 97 1.39 -6.21 -9.59
CA LEU A 97 2.02 -7.46 -9.21
C LEU A 97 2.58 -7.40 -7.79
N LEU A 98 3.26 -6.31 -7.43
CA LEU A 98 3.80 -6.14 -6.08
C LEU A 98 2.72 -6.21 -5.01
N ILE A 99 1.60 -5.52 -5.22
CA ILE A 99 0.51 -5.50 -4.24
C ILE A 99 -0.16 -6.86 -4.16
N LEU A 100 -0.43 -7.50 -5.30
CA LEU A 100 -1.05 -8.83 -5.29
C LEU A 100 -0.15 -9.87 -4.62
N GLU A 101 1.15 -9.84 -4.86
CA GLU A 101 2.08 -10.73 -4.18
C GLU A 101 2.11 -10.48 -2.67
N TYR A 102 2.01 -9.22 -2.25
CA TYR A 102 1.93 -8.90 -0.83
C TYR A 102 0.65 -9.43 -0.20
N LEU A 103 -0.48 -9.28 -0.89
CA LEU A 103 -1.76 -9.84 -0.41
C LEU A 103 -1.69 -11.36 -0.29
N ASP A 104 -1.01 -12.03 -1.23
CA ASP A 104 -0.77 -13.46 -1.16
C ASP A 104 0.07 -13.81 0.09
N SER A 105 1.14 -13.07 0.34
CA SER A 105 2.04 -13.31 1.45
C SER A 105 1.38 -13.09 2.82
N THR A 106 0.41 -12.17 2.88
CA THR A 106 -0.35 -11.90 4.11
C THR A 106 -1.58 -12.79 4.24
N GLN A 107 -1.77 -13.72 3.31
CA GLN A 107 -2.85 -14.71 3.33
C GLN A 107 -4.25 -14.10 3.15
N ILE A 108 -4.33 -12.92 2.56
CA ILE A 108 -5.60 -12.30 2.19
C ILE A 108 -6.10 -12.93 0.90
N THR A 109 -5.19 -13.16 -0.05
CA THR A 109 -5.49 -13.81 -1.32
C THR A 109 -4.64 -15.06 -1.50
N LYS A 110 -5.01 -15.85 -2.50
CA LYS A 110 -4.28 -17.05 -2.89
C LYS A 110 -4.13 -17.05 -4.40
N ARG A 111 -2.92 -17.28 -4.87
CA ARG A 111 -2.67 -17.39 -6.31
C ARG A 111 -3.12 -18.76 -6.81
N VAL A 112 -3.94 -18.76 -7.87
CA VAL A 112 -4.36 -19.96 -8.58
C VAL A 112 -4.07 -19.70 -10.07
N GLU A 113 -3.02 -20.31 -10.59
CA GLU A 113 -2.53 -20.09 -11.95
C GLU A 113 -2.20 -18.60 -12.16
N ASP A 114 -2.93 -17.90 -13.02
CA ASP A 114 -2.67 -16.49 -13.35
C ASP A 114 -3.55 -15.52 -12.59
N VAL A 115 -4.41 -16.01 -11.70
CA VAL A 115 -5.36 -15.17 -10.99
C VAL A 115 -5.22 -15.34 -9.49
N ARG A 116 -5.88 -14.45 -8.75
CA ARG A 116 -5.98 -14.53 -7.28
C ARG A 116 -7.43 -14.72 -6.89
N VAL A 117 -7.62 -15.53 -5.88
CA VAL A 117 -8.92 -15.75 -5.25
C VAL A 117 -8.79 -15.41 -3.77
N LEU A 118 -9.91 -15.25 -3.06
CA LEU A 118 -9.87 -15.04 -1.62
C LEU A 118 -9.46 -16.34 -0.94
N ARG A 119 -8.68 -16.19 0.12
CA ARG A 119 -8.14 -17.33 0.86
C ARG A 119 -9.09 -17.84 1.94
#